data_e9132345c0fe78e41202a2243d9b4db7
#
_entry.id   e9132345c0fe78e41202a2243d9b4db7
#
_cell.length_a   1.000
_cell.length_b   1.000
_cell.length_c   1.000
_cell.angle_alpha   90.00
_cell.angle_beta   90.00
_cell.angle_gamma   90.00
#
_symmetry.space_group_name_H-M   'P 1'
#
loop_
_entity.id
_entity.type
_entity.pdbx_description
1 polymer ?
#
loop_
_entity_poly.entity_id
_entity_poly.type
_entity_poly.pdbx_seq_one_letter_code
_entity_poly.pdbx_strand_id
1 'polypeptide(L)'
;MNKMLLKEIIEFKNGKKKPSSKGSIPIYGGNGILGYTDQNNQNGESLIIGRVCAYCGCVYSHYGKCWISDNAIVGKVNDGNDFYYCYYLLKRLNLNSCHVGSGQPLMTQEILNNIEINICDYEAQRKIGKILKNIDDKIRINNKINNNLLKWRIDYEKIKNMNIINYIRKLIIFSLYIFL
;
A
#
# COMPACT_ATOMS: atom_id res chain seq x y z
N MET A 1 -1.15 -10.84 28.27
CA MET A 1 -1.67 -10.96 26.90
C MET A 1 -2.99 -11.72 26.96
N ASN A 2 -4.04 -11.18 26.40
CA ASN A 2 -5.37 -11.79 26.42
C ASN A 2 -5.59 -12.54 25.10
N LYS A 3 -6.09 -13.79 25.19
CA LYS A 3 -6.48 -14.59 24.03
C LYS A 3 -7.90 -14.19 23.62
N MET A 4 -8.11 -13.85 22.34
CA MET A 4 -9.42 -13.48 21.80
C MET A 4 -9.49 -13.75 20.29
N LEU A 5 -10.67 -13.64 19.72
CA LEU A 5 -10.88 -13.77 18.28
C LEU A 5 -10.70 -12.42 17.58
N LEU A 6 -10.23 -12.45 16.35
CA LEU A 6 -9.97 -11.23 15.59
C LEU A 6 -11.22 -10.36 15.38
N LYS A 7 -12.42 -10.98 15.26
CA LYS A 7 -13.71 -10.27 15.21
C LYS A 7 -14.02 -9.40 16.42
N GLU A 8 -13.39 -9.65 17.56
CA GLU A 8 -13.63 -8.87 18.79
C GLU A 8 -12.95 -7.52 18.73
N ILE A 9 -11.91 -7.38 17.90
CA ILE A 9 -11.13 -6.14 17.75
C ILE A 9 -11.27 -5.47 16.38
N ILE A 10 -11.72 -6.18 15.34
CA ILE A 10 -11.90 -5.66 13.98
C ILE A 10 -13.21 -6.17 13.40
N GLU A 11 -14.05 -5.24 12.93
CA GLU A 11 -15.24 -5.54 12.14
C GLU A 11 -14.86 -5.66 10.66
N PHE A 12 -15.16 -6.80 10.02
CA PHE A 12 -14.85 -7.04 8.60
C PHE A 12 -16.09 -6.93 7.71
N LYS A 13 -15.94 -6.26 6.54
CA LYS A 13 -16.98 -6.15 5.51
C LYS A 13 -16.37 -6.39 4.13
N ASN A 14 -17.12 -7.03 3.23
CA ASN A 14 -16.73 -7.16 1.84
C ASN A 14 -16.79 -5.81 1.13
N GLY A 15 -15.85 -5.58 0.21
CA GLY A 15 -15.93 -4.47 -0.70
C GLY A 15 -17.07 -4.59 -1.70
N LYS A 16 -17.21 -3.59 -2.57
CA LYS A 16 -18.29 -3.49 -3.56
C LYS A 16 -17.72 -3.47 -4.98
N LYS A 17 -18.52 -3.82 -5.98
CA LYS A 17 -18.14 -3.76 -7.39
C LYS A 17 -17.50 -2.40 -7.71
N LYS A 18 -16.37 -2.45 -8.43
CA LYS A 18 -15.61 -1.26 -8.83
C LYS A 18 -16.49 -0.30 -9.64
N PRO A 19 -16.54 1.02 -9.33
CA PRO A 19 -17.24 1.99 -10.14
C PRO A 19 -16.52 2.23 -11.48
N SER A 20 -17.27 2.68 -12.48
CA SER A 20 -16.74 3.03 -13.80
C SER A 20 -16.30 4.49 -13.91
N SER A 21 -16.72 5.33 -12.97
CA SER A 21 -16.38 6.76 -12.93
C SER A 21 -14.88 6.97 -12.66
N LYS A 22 -14.34 8.10 -13.15
CA LYS A 22 -12.96 8.51 -12.93
C LYS A 22 -12.91 9.66 -11.92
N GLY A 23 -11.82 9.76 -11.16
CA GLY A 23 -11.64 10.80 -10.16
C GLY A 23 -10.28 10.72 -9.47
N SER A 24 -10.18 11.24 -8.23
CA SER A 24 -8.95 11.29 -7.44
C SER A 24 -8.95 10.38 -6.21
N ILE A 25 -10.09 9.73 -5.89
CA ILE A 25 -10.25 8.85 -4.73
C ILE A 25 -9.70 7.46 -5.10
N PRO A 26 -8.75 6.89 -4.33
CA PRO A 26 -8.14 5.61 -4.67
C PRO A 26 -9.15 4.45 -4.55
N ILE A 27 -9.08 3.52 -5.51
CA ILE A 27 -9.80 2.26 -5.49
C ILE A 27 -8.82 1.17 -5.06
N TYR A 28 -9.13 0.47 -3.98
CA TYR A 28 -8.34 -0.64 -3.49
C TYR A 28 -8.92 -1.98 -3.92
N GLY A 29 -8.04 -2.89 -4.32
CA GLY A 29 -8.33 -4.31 -4.54
C GLY A 29 -7.37 -5.21 -3.78
N GLY A 30 -7.27 -6.47 -4.18
CA GLY A 30 -6.42 -7.46 -3.51
C GLY A 30 -4.93 -7.10 -3.52
N ASN A 31 -4.46 -6.39 -4.54
CA ASN A 31 -3.05 -5.97 -4.70
C ASN A 31 -2.85 -4.46 -4.56
N GLY A 32 -3.52 -3.82 -3.60
CA GLY A 32 -3.40 -2.38 -3.38
C GLY A 32 -4.25 -1.55 -4.34
N ILE A 33 -3.72 -0.40 -4.81
CA ILE A 33 -4.48 0.56 -5.62
C ILE A 33 -4.65 0.05 -7.05
N LEU A 34 -5.92 -0.09 -7.49
CA LEU A 34 -6.31 -0.50 -8.85
C LEU A 34 -6.59 0.68 -9.80
N GLY A 35 -6.73 1.88 -9.27
CA GLY A 35 -7.10 3.09 -10.01
C GLY A 35 -7.77 4.12 -9.12
N TYR A 36 -8.47 5.07 -9.73
CA TYR A 36 -9.08 6.19 -9.02
C TYR A 36 -10.50 6.43 -9.51
N THR A 37 -11.38 6.97 -8.63
CA THR A 37 -12.79 7.27 -8.86
C THR A 37 -13.17 8.58 -8.16
N ASP A 38 -14.34 9.13 -8.45
CA ASP A 38 -14.98 10.24 -7.72
C ASP A 38 -15.87 9.78 -6.55
N GLN A 39 -16.08 8.45 -6.42
CA GLN A 39 -16.92 7.85 -5.39
C GLN A 39 -16.09 7.24 -4.25
N ASN A 40 -16.70 7.12 -3.08
CA ASN A 40 -16.12 6.40 -1.96
C ASN A 40 -17.16 5.51 -1.28
N ASN A 41 -16.73 4.36 -0.77
CA ASN A 41 -17.51 3.50 0.11
C ASN A 41 -16.90 3.38 1.50
N GLN A 42 -15.73 4.00 1.73
CA GLN A 42 -15.07 4.14 3.03
C GLN A 42 -14.59 5.58 3.21
N ASN A 43 -14.52 6.00 4.49
CA ASN A 43 -13.94 7.27 4.92
C ASN A 43 -13.34 7.12 6.33
N GLY A 44 -12.11 7.60 6.52
CA GLY A 44 -11.34 7.46 7.75
C GLY A 44 -10.39 6.26 7.71
N GLU A 45 -10.11 5.68 8.88
CA GLU A 45 -9.20 4.54 9.03
C GLU A 45 -9.80 3.28 8.43
N SER A 46 -9.06 2.64 7.53
CA SER A 46 -9.47 1.42 6.84
C SER A 46 -8.31 0.44 6.73
N LEU A 47 -8.47 -0.76 7.27
CA LEU A 47 -7.62 -1.91 7.00
C LEU A 47 -8.16 -2.62 5.76
N ILE A 48 -7.29 -2.98 4.83
CA ILE A 48 -7.70 -3.54 3.54
C ILE A 48 -6.99 -4.88 3.37
N ILE A 49 -7.75 -5.94 3.20
CA ILE A 49 -7.25 -7.31 3.08
C ILE A 49 -7.58 -7.86 1.70
N GLY A 50 -6.57 -8.32 0.98
CA GLY A 50 -6.74 -8.99 -0.30
C GLY A 50 -7.59 -10.24 -0.17
N ARG A 51 -8.62 -10.37 -1.02
CA ARG A 51 -9.60 -11.44 -0.90
C ARG A 51 -9.31 -12.65 -1.81
N VAL A 52 -8.73 -12.42 -2.98
CA VAL A 52 -8.67 -13.44 -4.05
C VAL A 52 -7.27 -13.61 -4.64
N CYS A 53 -7.00 -14.79 -5.23
CA CYS A 53 -5.80 -15.10 -6.00
C CYS A 53 -4.48 -14.99 -5.21
N ALA A 54 -3.39 -14.74 -5.91
CA ALA A 54 -2.03 -14.64 -5.36
C ALA A 54 -1.87 -13.55 -4.28
N TYR A 55 -2.78 -12.58 -4.22
CA TYR A 55 -2.77 -11.48 -3.24
C TYR A 55 -3.75 -11.71 -2.08
N CYS A 56 -4.29 -12.93 -1.97
CA CYS A 56 -5.13 -13.34 -0.85
C CYS A 56 -4.36 -13.17 0.46
N GLY A 57 -4.94 -12.42 1.41
CA GLY A 57 -4.29 -12.13 2.71
C GLY A 57 -3.26 -10.99 2.72
N CYS A 58 -2.96 -10.33 1.59
CA CYS A 58 -2.18 -9.10 1.60
C CYS A 58 -2.90 -8.00 2.38
N VAL A 59 -2.17 -7.25 3.22
CA VAL A 59 -2.76 -6.24 4.11
C VAL A 59 -2.23 -4.85 3.77
N TYR A 60 -3.15 -3.90 3.58
CA TYR A 60 -2.87 -2.47 3.37
C TYR A 60 -3.64 -1.65 4.39
N SER A 61 -3.23 -0.41 4.59
CA SER A 61 -3.93 0.58 5.40
C SER A 61 -4.17 1.86 4.60
N HIS A 62 -5.31 2.51 4.84
CA HIS A 62 -5.65 3.79 4.25
C HIS A 62 -6.32 4.69 5.27
N TYR A 63 -6.09 5.99 5.13
CA TYR A 63 -6.77 7.03 5.90
C TYR A 63 -7.43 8.02 4.95
N GLY A 64 -8.72 8.27 5.13
CA GLY A 64 -9.52 9.16 4.32
C GLY A 64 -10.50 8.44 3.38
N LYS A 65 -10.96 9.13 2.35
CA LYS A 65 -11.91 8.57 1.38
C LYS A 65 -11.23 7.56 0.47
N CYS A 66 -11.82 6.37 0.35
CA CYS A 66 -11.39 5.36 -0.62
C CYS A 66 -12.57 4.50 -1.07
N TRP A 67 -12.38 3.76 -2.14
CA TRP A 67 -13.29 2.72 -2.58
C TRP A 67 -12.63 1.35 -2.40
N ILE A 68 -13.29 0.44 -1.69
CA ILE A 68 -12.85 -0.94 -1.56
C ILE A 68 -13.64 -1.78 -2.54
N SER A 69 -12.91 -2.44 -3.45
CA SER A 69 -13.51 -3.30 -4.48
C SER A 69 -13.92 -4.65 -3.90
N ASP A 70 -14.72 -5.39 -4.64
CA ASP A 70 -15.17 -6.76 -4.34
C ASP A 70 -14.03 -7.79 -4.25
N ASN A 71 -12.82 -7.44 -4.71
CA ASN A 71 -11.60 -8.24 -4.58
C ASN A 71 -10.84 -7.98 -3.26
N ALA A 72 -11.42 -7.21 -2.35
CA ALA A 72 -10.86 -6.92 -1.03
C ALA A 72 -11.93 -6.94 0.07
N ILE A 73 -11.47 -7.14 1.30
CA ILE A 73 -12.24 -7.01 2.53
C ILE A 73 -11.74 -5.76 3.25
N VAL A 74 -12.66 -4.94 3.76
CA VAL A 74 -12.30 -3.82 4.66
C VAL A 74 -12.47 -4.25 6.10
N GLY A 75 -11.50 -3.92 6.94
CA GLY A 75 -11.55 -4.04 8.39
C GLY A 75 -11.63 -2.66 9.04
N LYS A 76 -12.57 -2.49 9.96
CA LYS A 76 -12.67 -1.32 10.83
C LYS A 76 -12.28 -1.73 12.23
N VAL A 77 -11.30 -1.06 12.81
CA VAL A 77 -10.85 -1.34 14.18
C VAL A 77 -11.90 -0.85 15.17
N ASN A 78 -12.25 -1.71 16.12
CA ASN A 78 -13.21 -1.41 17.18
C ASN A 78 -12.59 -0.49 18.23
N ASP A 79 -13.42 0.30 18.92
CA ASP A 79 -13.00 1.18 20.01
C ASP A 79 -12.19 0.41 21.07
N GLY A 80 -11.22 1.08 21.65
CA GLY A 80 -10.31 0.47 22.64
C GLY A 80 -9.12 -0.29 22.04
N ASN A 81 -8.94 -0.25 20.71
CA ASN A 81 -7.79 -0.83 20.01
C ASN A 81 -7.08 0.20 19.15
N ASP A 82 -5.75 0.06 19.01
CA ASP A 82 -4.94 0.96 18.20
C ASP A 82 -4.90 0.51 16.74
N PHE A 83 -5.20 1.42 15.82
CA PHE A 83 -5.28 1.14 14.38
C PHE A 83 -3.96 0.60 13.79
N TYR A 84 -2.85 1.23 14.11
CA TYR A 84 -1.55 0.79 13.58
C TYR A 84 -1.09 -0.52 14.19
N TYR A 85 -1.35 -0.73 15.47
CA TYR A 85 -1.12 -2.03 16.09
C TYR A 85 -1.91 -3.14 15.38
N CYS A 86 -3.20 -2.95 15.14
CA CYS A 86 -4.05 -3.91 14.43
C CYS A 86 -3.57 -4.13 12.98
N TYR A 87 -3.11 -3.08 12.29
CA TYR A 87 -2.51 -3.21 10.96
C TYR A 87 -1.29 -4.12 10.96
N TYR A 88 -0.35 -3.92 11.87
CA TYR A 88 0.86 -4.75 11.96
C TYR A 88 0.58 -6.14 12.51
N LEU A 89 -0.42 -6.28 13.39
CA LEU A 89 -0.90 -7.58 13.84
C LEU A 89 -1.39 -8.41 12.64
N LEU A 90 -2.25 -7.86 11.79
CA LEU A 90 -2.73 -8.53 10.58
C LEU A 90 -1.57 -8.91 9.64
N LYS A 91 -0.60 -8.02 9.43
CA LYS A 91 0.59 -8.32 8.61
C LYS A 91 1.42 -9.48 9.17
N ARG A 92 1.51 -9.61 10.50
CA ARG A 92 2.25 -10.69 11.18
C ARG A 92 1.55 -12.04 11.09
N LEU A 93 0.22 -12.06 10.98
CA LEU A 93 -0.58 -13.31 11.00
C LEU A 93 -0.39 -14.19 9.77
N ASN A 94 0.37 -13.74 8.74
CA ASN A 94 0.55 -14.48 7.49
C ASN A 94 -0.77 -15.02 6.91
N LEU A 95 -1.74 -14.11 6.74
CA LEU A 95 -3.10 -14.43 6.33
C LEU A 95 -3.17 -15.23 5.02
N ASN A 96 -2.11 -15.15 4.21
CA ASN A 96 -2.02 -15.92 2.96
C ASN A 96 -2.02 -17.46 3.22
N SER A 97 -1.63 -17.91 4.40
CA SER A 97 -1.71 -19.34 4.77
C SER A 97 -3.09 -19.76 5.29
N CYS A 98 -4.01 -18.83 5.51
CA CYS A 98 -5.31 -19.06 6.13
C CYS A 98 -6.45 -19.20 5.13
N HIS A 99 -6.19 -19.11 3.82
CA HIS A 99 -7.22 -19.16 2.78
C HIS A 99 -7.84 -20.57 2.61
N VAL A 100 -9.03 -20.65 2.03
CA VAL A 100 -9.71 -21.89 1.62
C VAL A 100 -9.60 -22.03 0.10
N GLY A 101 -9.54 -23.30 -0.37
CA GLY A 101 -9.54 -23.65 -1.79
C GLY A 101 -8.14 -23.94 -2.34
N SER A 102 -7.98 -25.12 -2.96
CA SER A 102 -6.72 -25.60 -3.54
C SER A 102 -6.43 -25.01 -4.93
N GLY A 103 -7.47 -24.58 -5.66
CA GLY A 103 -7.32 -24.06 -7.03
C GLY A 103 -7.31 -22.53 -7.09
N GLN A 104 -8.14 -21.88 -6.27
CA GLN A 104 -8.21 -20.41 -6.21
C GLN A 104 -8.29 -19.96 -4.75
N PRO A 105 -7.20 -19.44 -4.18
CA PRO A 105 -7.19 -18.94 -2.81
C PRO A 105 -8.27 -17.88 -2.58
N LEU A 106 -9.08 -18.07 -1.54
CA LEU A 106 -10.15 -17.15 -1.15
C LEU A 106 -10.08 -16.84 0.35
N MET A 107 -9.99 -15.56 0.69
CA MET A 107 -10.18 -15.04 2.05
C MET A 107 -11.64 -14.66 2.26
N THR A 108 -12.23 -15.09 3.37
CA THR A 108 -13.60 -14.74 3.75
C THR A 108 -13.62 -13.99 5.08
N GLN A 109 -14.72 -13.29 5.34
CA GLN A 109 -14.94 -12.67 6.65
C GLN A 109 -14.98 -13.74 7.76
N GLU A 110 -15.54 -14.89 7.49
CA GLU A 110 -15.63 -16.02 8.44
C GLU A 110 -14.24 -16.50 8.85
N ILE A 111 -13.32 -16.68 7.90
CA ILE A 111 -11.93 -17.04 8.19
C ILE A 111 -11.30 -15.99 9.10
N LEU A 112 -11.39 -14.70 8.72
CA LEU A 112 -10.81 -13.59 9.50
C LEU A 112 -11.43 -13.54 10.90
N ASN A 113 -12.74 -13.66 11.01
CA ASN A 113 -13.46 -13.57 12.27
C ASN A 113 -13.03 -14.64 13.29
N ASN A 114 -12.64 -15.82 12.83
CA ASN A 114 -12.31 -16.99 13.66
C ASN A 114 -10.81 -17.14 13.94
N ILE A 115 -9.96 -16.20 13.49
CA ILE A 115 -8.53 -16.23 13.82
C ILE A 115 -8.35 -15.91 15.31
N GLU A 116 -7.71 -16.83 16.03
CA GLU A 116 -7.29 -16.60 17.41
C GLU A 116 -6.02 -15.74 17.46
N ILE A 117 -6.02 -14.74 18.31
CA ILE A 117 -4.92 -13.80 18.51
C ILE A 117 -4.60 -13.62 19.99
N ASN A 118 -3.36 -13.25 20.26
CA ASN A 118 -2.94 -12.75 21.56
C ASN A 118 -2.72 -11.24 21.46
N ILE A 119 -3.40 -10.48 22.31
CA ILE A 119 -3.41 -9.03 22.29
C ILE A 119 -2.92 -8.47 23.63
N CYS A 120 -2.18 -7.37 23.58
CA CYS A 120 -1.81 -6.60 24.79
C CYS A 120 -2.86 -5.53 25.09
N ASP A 121 -2.72 -4.88 26.24
CA ASP A 121 -3.56 -3.75 26.62
C ASP A 121 -3.41 -2.57 25.65
N TYR A 122 -4.37 -1.64 25.69
CA TYR A 122 -4.44 -0.51 24.79
C TYR A 122 -3.20 0.40 24.83
N GLU A 123 -2.64 0.64 26.01
CA GLU A 123 -1.44 1.49 26.15
C GLU A 123 -0.21 0.86 25.48
N ALA A 124 -0.03 -0.47 25.63
CA ALA A 124 1.02 -1.19 24.94
C ALA A 124 0.77 -1.21 23.42
N GLN A 125 -0.49 -1.39 22.97
CA GLN A 125 -0.84 -1.32 21.55
C GLN A 125 -0.44 0.03 20.95
N ARG A 126 -0.80 1.16 21.58
CA ARG A 126 -0.44 2.50 21.15
C ARG A 126 1.06 2.71 21.01
N LYS A 127 1.85 2.25 21.99
CA LYS A 127 3.30 2.36 21.96
C LYS A 127 3.90 1.57 20.80
N ILE A 128 3.48 0.31 20.63
CA ILE A 128 3.94 -0.57 19.55
C ILE A 128 3.52 -0.01 18.18
N GLY A 129 2.25 0.33 18.01
CA GLY A 129 1.72 0.87 16.76
C GLY A 129 2.43 2.15 16.33
N LYS A 130 2.70 3.07 17.27
CA LYS A 130 3.46 4.31 17.02
C LYS A 130 4.88 4.06 16.57
N ILE A 131 5.59 3.12 17.21
CA ILE A 131 6.98 2.77 16.85
C ILE A 131 7.01 2.20 15.43
N LEU A 132 6.18 1.21 15.14
CA LEU A 132 6.14 0.54 13.84
C LEU A 132 5.74 1.51 12.72
N LYS A 133 4.73 2.35 12.97
CA LYS A 133 4.34 3.41 12.03
C LYS A 133 5.50 4.37 11.72
N ASN A 134 6.23 4.81 12.75
CA ASN A 134 7.36 5.72 12.55
C ASN A 134 8.47 5.06 11.70
N ILE A 135 8.70 3.76 11.83
CA ILE A 135 9.64 3.01 11.01
C ILE A 135 9.17 2.98 9.54
N ASP A 136 7.91 2.63 9.30
CA ASP A 136 7.34 2.62 7.94
C ASP A 136 7.36 4.02 7.29
N ASP A 137 7.06 5.07 8.06
CA ASP A 137 7.15 6.44 7.58
C ASP A 137 8.58 6.83 7.18
N LYS A 138 9.58 6.43 7.96
CA LYS A 138 11.00 6.62 7.61
C LYS A 138 11.37 5.86 6.34
N ILE A 139 10.98 4.61 6.21
CA ILE A 139 11.22 3.80 5.00
C ILE A 139 10.58 4.48 3.79
N ARG A 140 9.33 4.94 3.91
CA ARG A 140 8.61 5.64 2.84
C ARG A 140 9.30 6.94 2.42
N ILE A 141 9.79 7.72 3.39
CA ILE A 141 10.53 8.98 3.12
C ILE A 141 11.85 8.65 2.43
N ASN A 142 12.62 7.69 2.93
CA ASN A 142 13.88 7.29 2.33
C ASN A 142 13.70 6.79 0.88
N ASN A 143 12.66 6.01 0.61
CA ASN A 143 12.34 5.56 -0.74
C ASN A 143 11.99 6.74 -1.67
N LYS A 144 11.27 7.76 -1.18
CA LYS A 144 11.01 8.98 -1.94
C LYS A 144 12.31 9.75 -2.25
N ILE A 145 13.19 9.89 -1.27
CA ILE A 145 14.50 10.53 -1.45
C ILE A 145 15.32 9.78 -2.50
N ASN A 146 15.42 8.46 -2.37
CA ASN A 146 16.17 7.62 -3.32
C ASN A 146 15.61 7.74 -4.75
N ASN A 147 14.30 7.72 -4.92
CA ASN A 147 13.67 7.90 -6.23
C ASN A 147 13.94 9.28 -6.83
N ASN A 148 13.95 10.33 -6.01
CA ASN A 148 14.31 11.68 -6.45
C ASN A 148 15.78 11.76 -6.85
N LEU A 149 16.69 11.17 -6.07
CA LEU A 149 18.12 11.12 -6.39
C LEU A 149 18.38 10.37 -7.71
N LEU A 150 17.70 9.26 -7.95
CA LEU A 150 17.78 8.52 -9.22
C LEU A 150 17.31 9.39 -10.39
N LYS A 151 16.21 10.12 -10.24
CA LYS A 151 15.71 11.05 -11.26
C LYS A 151 16.72 12.17 -11.54
N TRP A 152 17.28 12.78 -10.49
CA TRP A 152 18.33 13.79 -10.60
C TRP A 152 19.56 13.29 -11.34
N ARG A 153 20.00 12.06 -11.06
CA ARG A 153 21.12 11.41 -11.74
C ARG A 153 20.85 11.24 -13.23
N ILE A 154 19.65 10.77 -13.59
CA ILE A 154 19.24 10.60 -14.99
C ILE A 154 19.22 11.95 -15.71
N ASP A 155 18.67 12.99 -15.10
CA ASP A 155 18.60 14.33 -15.68
C ASP A 155 20.00 14.93 -15.85
N TYR A 156 20.90 14.76 -14.87
CA TYR A 156 22.29 15.18 -14.95
C TYR A 156 23.04 14.52 -16.11
N GLU A 157 22.92 13.20 -16.26
CA GLU A 157 23.56 12.46 -17.37
C GLU A 157 23.00 12.90 -18.74
N LYS A 158 21.72 13.21 -18.86
CA LYS A 158 21.12 13.78 -20.08
C LYS A 158 21.73 15.14 -20.42
N ILE A 159 21.86 16.03 -19.45
CA ILE A 159 22.45 17.38 -19.63
C ILE A 159 23.91 17.25 -20.04
N LYS A 160 24.68 16.37 -19.39
CA LYS A 160 26.09 16.12 -19.70
C LYS A 160 26.24 15.61 -21.14
N ASN A 161 25.43 14.64 -21.54
CA ASN A 161 25.47 14.10 -22.92
C ASN A 161 25.07 15.15 -23.97
N MET A 162 24.10 16.02 -23.67
CA MET A 162 23.67 17.10 -24.55
C MET A 162 24.78 18.15 -24.73
N ASN A 163 25.53 18.46 -23.68
CA ASN A 163 26.69 19.35 -23.75
C ASN A 163 27.83 18.77 -24.60
N ILE A 164 28.10 17.46 -24.50
CA ILE A 164 29.09 16.76 -25.32
C ILE A 164 28.69 16.77 -26.80
N ILE A 165 27.44 16.48 -27.13
CA ILE A 165 26.90 16.51 -28.49
C ILE A 165 27.03 17.91 -29.09
N ASN A 166 26.71 18.95 -28.33
CA ASN A 166 26.81 20.34 -28.76
C ASN A 166 28.29 20.75 -28.99
N TYR A 167 29.19 20.24 -28.15
CA TYR A 167 30.65 20.46 -28.33
C TYR A 167 31.16 19.76 -29.59
N ILE A 168 30.81 18.52 -29.84
CA ILE A 168 31.16 17.78 -31.04
C ILE A 168 30.60 18.46 -32.30
N ARG A 169 29.36 18.91 -32.30
CA ARG A 169 28.79 19.68 -33.43
C ARG A 169 29.60 20.93 -33.74
N LYS A 170 30.02 21.71 -32.72
CA LYS A 170 30.90 22.87 -32.93
C LYS A 170 32.24 22.50 -33.54
N LEU A 171 32.86 21.41 -33.09
CA LEU A 171 34.11 20.92 -33.67
C LEU A 171 33.99 20.51 -35.15
N ILE A 172 32.90 19.81 -35.49
CA ILE A 172 32.63 19.39 -36.88
C ILE A 172 32.42 20.62 -37.78
N ILE A 173 31.64 21.60 -37.34
CA ILE A 173 31.40 22.84 -38.08
C ILE A 173 32.71 23.61 -38.27
N PHE A 174 33.53 23.71 -37.22
CA PHE A 174 34.85 24.36 -37.31
C PHE A 174 35.81 23.66 -38.25
N SER A 175 35.84 22.32 -38.25
CA SER A 175 36.67 21.57 -39.17
C SER A 175 36.24 21.70 -40.63
N LEU A 176 34.94 21.77 -40.90
CA LEU A 176 34.40 22.02 -42.24
C LEU A 176 34.71 23.45 -42.75
N TYR A 177 34.87 24.43 -41.84
CA TYR A 177 35.22 25.81 -42.20
C TYR A 177 36.70 26.00 -42.52
N ILE A 178 37.59 25.08 -42.09
CA ILE A 178 39.04 25.10 -42.39
C ILE A 178 39.34 24.42 -43.75
N PHE A 179 38.45 23.58 -44.26
CA PHE A 179 38.61 22.82 -45.52
C PHE A 179 37.86 23.44 -46.72
N LEU A 180 37.18 24.57 -46.51
CA LEU A 180 36.61 25.43 -47.56
C LEU A 180 37.43 26.70 -47.68
#